data_e6c7211934ba71d0c987e316c9736882
#
_entry.id   e6c7211934ba71d0c987e316c9736882
#
_cell.length_a   1.000
_cell.length_b   1.000
_cell.length_c   1.000
_cell.angle_alpha   90.00
_cell.angle_beta   90.00
_cell.angle_gamma   90.00
#
_symmetry.space_group_name_H-M   'P 1'
#
loop_
_entity.id
_entity.type
_entity.pdbx_description
1 polymer ?
#
loop_
_entity_poly.entity_id
_entity_poly.type
_entity_poly.pdbx_seq_one_letter_code
_entity_poly.pdbx_strand_id
1 'polypeptide(L)'
;MHARLAASSLVLVVLCVGCGQSGPPTSPTSSAAITSTSSDAPGGSIAIPFKGRLEGEADPPVFEPPPSPFFSAHLVASGNATLLGRFTLDFSHRVNLNTLVGIGDAALTAANGDALLTHVEGQAMPAGSPTAFTVVETHTVTGGTGRFEGASGSFVVTRAVDFANPFTSGSIEGSIFAPSGKF
;
A
#
# COMPACT_ATOMS: atom_id res chain seq x y z
N MET A 1 5.92 -43.65 -32.79
CA MET A 1 6.15 -42.91 -34.06
C MET A 1 6.82 -41.59 -33.71
N HIS A 2 8.05 -41.47 -34.17
CA HIS A 2 8.96 -40.36 -33.89
C HIS A 2 8.68 -39.23 -34.84
N ALA A 3 8.73 -37.99 -34.38
CA ALA A 3 9.11 -36.85 -35.20
C ALA A 3 9.79 -35.78 -34.36
N ARG A 4 11.10 -35.73 -34.46
CA ARG A 4 11.97 -34.60 -34.10
C ARG A 4 11.99 -33.65 -35.29
N LEU A 5 11.92 -32.35 -35.05
CA LEU A 5 12.37 -31.38 -36.00
C LEU A 5 13.19 -30.26 -35.34
N ALA A 6 14.28 -30.01 -35.97
CA ALA A 6 15.51 -29.40 -35.51
C ALA A 6 15.52 -27.87 -35.62
N ALA A 7 16.53 -27.34 -34.97
CA ALA A 7 17.02 -25.98 -34.89
C ALA A 7 17.25 -25.27 -36.21
N SER A 8 17.22 -23.93 -36.17
CA SER A 8 18.04 -23.07 -37.01
C SER A 8 18.38 -21.77 -36.27
N SER A 9 19.64 -21.71 -35.87
CA SER A 9 20.35 -20.49 -35.51
C SER A 9 20.58 -19.62 -36.75
N LEU A 10 20.32 -18.33 -36.65
CA LEU A 10 20.86 -17.34 -37.56
C LEU A 10 21.62 -16.28 -36.77
N VAL A 11 22.94 -16.38 -36.83
CA VAL A 11 23.92 -15.38 -36.35
C VAL A 11 24.11 -14.39 -37.48
N LEU A 12 23.83 -13.10 -37.23
CA LEU A 12 24.22 -12.01 -38.11
C LEU A 12 25.25 -11.13 -37.38
N VAL A 13 26.51 -11.31 -37.83
CA VAL A 13 27.65 -10.45 -37.48
C VAL A 13 27.68 -9.29 -38.48
N VAL A 14 27.59 -8.05 -37.96
CA VAL A 14 27.91 -6.86 -38.74
C VAL A 14 29.11 -6.18 -38.08
N LEU A 15 30.25 -6.30 -38.76
CA LEU A 15 31.45 -5.51 -38.51
C LEU A 15 31.29 -4.16 -39.21
N CYS A 16 31.36 -3.06 -38.48
CA CYS A 16 31.69 -1.76 -39.03
C CYS A 16 32.94 -1.21 -38.35
N VAL A 17 34.01 -1.22 -39.11
CA VAL A 17 35.26 -0.50 -38.86
C VAL A 17 35.08 0.94 -39.33
N GLY A 18 35.34 1.90 -38.44
CA GLY A 18 35.37 3.33 -38.78
C GLY A 18 36.35 4.05 -37.85
N CYS A 19 37.48 4.43 -38.41
CA CYS A 19 38.57 5.17 -37.76
C CYS A 19 38.25 6.64 -37.49
N GLY A 20 38.72 7.12 -36.34
CA GLY A 20 39.44 8.40 -36.23
C GLY A 20 38.64 9.64 -35.93
N GLN A 21 38.81 10.15 -34.68
CA GLN A 21 39.37 11.49 -34.45
C GLN A 21 39.50 11.75 -32.96
N SER A 22 40.72 12.03 -32.54
CA SER A 22 41.11 12.47 -31.23
C SER A 22 40.74 13.94 -30.99
N GLY A 23 39.84 14.18 -30.02
CA GLY A 23 39.58 15.47 -29.45
C GLY A 23 39.57 15.31 -27.89
N PRO A 24 40.10 16.28 -27.14
CA PRO A 24 40.17 16.14 -25.67
C PRO A 24 38.77 16.13 -25.05
N PRO A 25 38.53 15.35 -23.98
CA PRO A 25 37.26 15.32 -23.30
C PRO A 25 37.07 16.60 -22.50
N THR A 26 36.21 17.48 -22.96
CA THR A 26 35.59 18.49 -22.11
C THR A 26 34.49 17.82 -21.30
N SER A 27 34.75 17.62 -20.03
CA SER A 27 33.74 17.19 -19.08
C SER A 27 32.61 18.21 -19.00
N PRO A 28 31.34 17.84 -19.28
CA PRO A 28 30.25 18.66 -18.81
C PRO A 28 30.05 18.34 -17.32
N THR A 29 30.49 19.27 -16.46
CA THR A 29 30.02 19.35 -15.07
C THR A 29 28.55 19.73 -15.11
N SER A 30 27.69 18.74 -15.30
CA SER A 30 26.26 18.90 -15.10
C SER A 30 25.95 18.49 -13.66
N SER A 31 26.16 19.46 -12.76
CA SER A 31 25.60 19.39 -11.43
C SER A 31 24.10 19.56 -11.59
N ALA A 32 23.39 18.45 -11.81
CA ALA A 32 21.96 18.43 -11.63
C ALA A 32 21.72 18.61 -10.12
N ALA A 33 21.49 19.86 -9.74
CA ALA A 33 20.89 20.16 -8.46
C ALA A 33 19.53 19.42 -8.45
N ILE A 34 19.46 18.34 -7.68
CA ILE A 34 18.17 17.79 -7.29
C ILE A 34 17.53 18.84 -6.40
N THR A 35 16.72 19.70 -7.02
CA THR A 35 15.80 20.56 -6.28
C THR A 35 14.79 19.61 -5.68
N SER A 36 15.04 19.18 -4.44
CA SER A 36 14.00 18.63 -3.59
C SER A 36 12.99 19.75 -3.38
N THR A 37 11.92 19.73 -4.16
CA THR A 37 10.71 20.51 -3.85
C THR A 37 10.17 19.92 -2.54
N SER A 38 10.63 20.50 -1.42
CA SER A 38 9.88 20.44 -0.19
C SER A 38 8.55 21.14 -0.48
N SER A 39 7.49 20.37 -0.65
CA SER A 39 6.14 20.88 -0.58
C SER A 39 5.99 21.50 0.82
N ASP A 40 5.99 22.83 0.87
CA ASP A 40 5.64 23.58 2.05
C ASP A 40 4.18 23.26 2.43
N ALA A 41 4.02 22.25 3.30
CA ALA A 41 2.77 22.06 4.00
C ALA A 41 2.63 23.22 5.00
N PRO A 42 1.49 23.92 5.02
CA PRO A 42 1.31 25.05 5.91
C PRO A 42 1.43 24.62 7.36
N GLY A 43 2.42 25.13 8.06
CA GLY A 43 2.61 25.01 9.50
C GLY A 43 3.41 23.79 9.95
N GLY A 44 4.73 23.77 9.70
CA GLY A 44 5.70 22.97 10.48
C GLY A 44 5.46 21.46 10.66
N SER A 45 4.73 20.81 9.74
CA SER A 45 4.49 19.37 9.81
C SER A 45 5.64 18.59 9.15
N ILE A 46 6.11 17.54 9.82
CA ILE A 46 7.19 16.67 9.34
C ILE A 46 6.57 15.38 8.79
N ALA A 47 6.97 14.99 7.57
CA ALA A 47 6.62 13.69 7.01
C ALA A 47 7.42 12.59 7.71
N ILE A 48 6.73 11.66 8.34
CA ILE A 48 7.34 10.55 9.07
C ILE A 48 6.97 9.25 8.36
N PRO A 49 7.96 8.40 7.99
CA PRO A 49 7.69 7.10 7.41
C PRO A 49 6.80 6.27 8.34
N PHE A 50 5.70 5.73 7.79
CA PHE A 50 4.78 4.89 8.51
C PHE A 50 4.84 3.47 7.94
N LYS A 51 5.44 2.56 8.70
CA LYS A 51 5.67 1.17 8.30
C LYS A 51 5.28 0.23 9.42
N GLY A 52 4.70 -0.92 9.05
CA GLY A 52 4.28 -1.88 10.05
C GLY A 52 3.79 -3.20 9.48
N ARG A 53 3.24 -4.01 10.37
CA ARG A 53 2.57 -5.28 10.06
C ARG A 53 1.33 -5.41 10.93
N LEU A 54 0.35 -6.15 10.40
CA LEU A 54 -0.86 -6.50 11.13
C LEU A 54 -1.25 -7.95 10.84
N GLU A 55 -2.00 -8.51 11.78
CA GLU A 55 -2.68 -9.80 11.67
C GLU A 55 -3.99 -9.72 12.44
N GLY A 56 -5.01 -10.42 11.98
CA GLY A 56 -6.33 -10.37 12.59
C GLY A 56 -7.32 -11.31 11.95
N GLU A 57 -8.57 -11.13 12.34
CA GLU A 57 -9.69 -11.94 11.88
C GLU A 57 -10.82 -11.04 11.36
N ALA A 58 -11.40 -11.43 10.24
CA ALA A 58 -12.58 -10.79 9.68
C ALA A 58 -13.83 -11.53 10.16
N ASP A 59 -14.85 -10.78 10.51
CA ASP A 59 -16.19 -11.35 10.75
C ASP A 59 -16.76 -11.92 9.44
N PRO A 60 -17.69 -12.88 9.52
CA PRO A 60 -18.41 -13.35 8.34
C PRO A 60 -19.07 -12.19 7.59
N PRO A 61 -18.95 -12.13 6.26
CA PRO A 61 -19.53 -11.05 5.47
C PRO A 61 -21.06 -11.07 5.54
N VAL A 62 -21.66 -9.88 5.68
CA VAL A 62 -23.10 -9.69 5.68
C VAL A 62 -23.52 -9.18 4.30
N PHE A 63 -24.12 -10.06 3.49
CA PHE A 63 -24.58 -9.73 2.13
C PHE A 63 -25.89 -8.93 2.18
N GLU A 64 -25.96 -7.89 1.36
CA GLU A 64 -27.19 -7.14 1.16
C GLU A 64 -28.20 -7.94 0.33
N PRO A 65 -29.52 -7.75 0.54
CA PRO A 65 -30.54 -8.45 -0.25
C PRO A 65 -30.43 -8.17 -1.75
N PRO A 66 -30.67 -9.17 -2.62
CA PRO A 66 -30.72 -8.96 -4.05
C PRO A 66 -31.77 -7.88 -4.46
N PRO A 67 -31.48 -7.05 -5.49
CA PRO A 67 -30.38 -7.16 -6.46
C PRO A 67 -29.07 -6.44 -6.07
N SER A 68 -28.87 -6.08 -4.81
CA SER A 68 -27.66 -5.37 -4.39
C SER A 68 -26.39 -6.24 -4.59
N PRO A 69 -25.33 -5.70 -5.22
CA PRO A 69 -24.06 -6.40 -5.37
C PRO A 69 -23.10 -6.16 -4.19
N PHE A 70 -23.60 -5.78 -3.04
CA PHE A 70 -22.74 -5.37 -1.92
C PHE A 70 -22.80 -6.35 -0.74
N PHE A 71 -21.70 -6.37 0.00
CA PHE A 71 -21.67 -6.91 1.35
C PHE A 71 -20.90 -5.97 2.29
N SER A 72 -21.22 -6.06 3.57
CA SER A 72 -20.46 -5.41 4.64
C SER A 72 -19.56 -6.42 5.32
N ALA A 73 -18.36 -5.99 5.68
CA ALA A 73 -17.39 -6.76 6.44
C ALA A 73 -16.81 -5.91 7.57
N HIS A 74 -16.42 -6.58 8.64
CA HIS A 74 -15.74 -6.00 9.77
C HIS A 74 -14.48 -6.79 10.07
N LEU A 75 -13.38 -6.10 10.33
CA LEU A 75 -12.07 -6.67 10.61
C LEU A 75 -11.55 -6.12 11.93
N VAL A 76 -11.19 -7.01 12.83
CA VAL A 76 -10.40 -6.68 14.00
C VAL A 76 -9.01 -7.26 13.84
N ALA A 77 -7.99 -6.42 13.93
CA ALA A 77 -6.61 -6.84 13.79
C ALA A 77 -5.73 -6.21 14.88
N SER A 78 -4.56 -6.78 15.08
CA SER A 78 -3.51 -6.21 15.91
C SER A 78 -2.21 -6.14 15.14
N GLY A 79 -1.31 -5.26 15.56
CA GLY A 79 -0.05 -5.11 14.85
C GLY A 79 0.96 -4.26 15.58
N ASN A 80 2.02 -3.96 14.85
CA ASN A 80 3.05 -3.02 15.27
C ASN A 80 3.41 -2.13 14.09
N ALA A 81 3.41 -0.82 14.29
CA ALA A 81 3.79 0.16 13.27
C ALA A 81 4.61 1.30 13.87
N THR A 82 5.39 1.95 13.00
CA THR A 82 6.09 3.20 13.33
C THR A 82 5.09 4.19 13.92
N LEU A 83 5.46 4.92 14.95
CA LEU A 83 4.65 5.89 15.69
C LEU A 83 3.54 5.30 16.56
N LEU A 84 2.81 4.29 16.12
CA LEU A 84 1.77 3.64 16.92
C LEU A 84 2.36 2.69 17.98
N GLY A 85 3.52 2.07 17.69
CA GLY A 85 3.97 0.91 18.43
C GLY A 85 2.98 -0.24 18.25
N ARG A 86 2.65 -0.98 19.30
CA ARG A 86 1.57 -1.96 19.29
C ARG A 86 0.22 -1.24 19.18
N PHE A 87 -0.63 -1.74 18.28
CA PHE A 87 -1.95 -1.17 18.03
C PHE A 87 -3.00 -2.26 17.84
N THR A 88 -4.25 -1.87 17.96
CA THR A 88 -5.42 -2.60 17.49
C THR A 88 -6.05 -1.82 16.33
N LEU A 89 -6.51 -2.53 15.31
CA LEU A 89 -7.28 -2.00 14.18
C LEU A 89 -8.72 -2.45 14.32
N ASP A 90 -9.64 -1.52 14.19
CA ASP A 90 -11.07 -1.73 14.00
C ASP A 90 -11.44 -1.14 12.63
N PHE A 91 -11.92 -1.99 11.71
CA PHE A 91 -12.17 -1.59 10.34
C PHE A 91 -13.49 -2.13 9.82
N SER A 92 -14.43 -1.24 9.57
CA SER A 92 -15.72 -1.55 8.97
C SER A 92 -15.76 -1.04 7.53
N HIS A 93 -16.15 -1.90 6.58
CA HIS A 93 -16.15 -1.55 5.17
C HIS A 93 -17.28 -2.25 4.40
N ARG A 94 -17.64 -1.66 3.27
CA ARG A 94 -18.62 -2.17 2.32
C ARG A 94 -17.93 -2.47 1.00
N VAL A 95 -18.14 -3.65 0.47
CA VAL A 95 -17.47 -4.16 -0.74
C VAL A 95 -18.48 -4.39 -1.85
N ASN A 96 -18.14 -3.95 -3.06
CA ASN A 96 -18.91 -4.21 -4.27
C ASN A 96 -18.39 -5.49 -4.95
N LEU A 97 -19.23 -6.50 -5.05
CA LEU A 97 -18.88 -7.80 -5.64
C LEU A 97 -18.54 -7.75 -7.14
N ASN A 98 -19.09 -6.77 -7.87
CA ASN A 98 -18.85 -6.65 -9.31
C ASN A 98 -17.48 -6.04 -9.62
N THR A 99 -17.01 -5.15 -8.75
CA THR A 99 -15.74 -4.42 -8.95
C THR A 99 -14.64 -4.87 -8.01
N LEU A 100 -14.98 -5.59 -6.94
CA LEU A 100 -14.09 -5.98 -5.83
C LEU A 100 -13.44 -4.76 -5.14
N VAL A 101 -14.12 -3.61 -5.20
CA VAL A 101 -13.73 -2.39 -4.50
C VAL A 101 -14.42 -2.34 -3.15
N GLY A 102 -13.66 -2.09 -2.10
CA GLY A 102 -14.13 -1.88 -0.74
C GLY A 102 -13.89 -0.43 -0.30
N ILE A 103 -14.86 0.14 0.42
CA ILE A 103 -14.76 1.49 0.99
C ILE A 103 -15.23 1.43 2.44
N GLY A 104 -14.54 2.12 3.32
CA GLY A 104 -14.89 2.14 4.74
C GLY A 104 -14.04 3.09 5.57
N ASP A 105 -14.17 2.96 6.89
CA ASP A 105 -13.41 3.76 7.85
C ASP A 105 -12.75 2.85 8.87
N ALA A 106 -11.54 3.23 9.28
CA ALA A 106 -10.76 2.45 10.22
C ALA A 106 -10.19 3.32 11.35
N ALA A 107 -10.07 2.71 12.52
CA ALA A 107 -9.39 3.27 13.68
C ALA A 107 -8.21 2.37 14.07
N LEU A 108 -6.99 2.93 14.10
CA LEU A 108 -5.80 2.28 14.61
C LEU A 108 -5.50 2.86 15.99
N THR A 109 -5.77 2.08 17.03
CA THR A 109 -5.62 2.52 18.44
C THR A 109 -4.33 1.97 19.03
N ALA A 110 -3.43 2.87 19.40
CA ALA A 110 -2.17 2.55 20.09
C ALA A 110 -2.41 2.06 21.52
N ALA A 111 -1.42 1.38 22.11
CA ALA A 111 -1.54 0.80 23.44
C ALA A 111 -1.81 1.82 24.57
N ASN A 112 -1.53 3.11 24.35
CA ASN A 112 -1.82 4.20 25.30
C ASN A 112 -3.22 4.83 25.11
N GLY A 113 -4.02 4.34 24.13
CA GLY A 113 -5.34 4.83 23.83
C GLY A 113 -5.40 5.95 22.77
N ASP A 114 -4.27 6.47 22.30
CA ASP A 114 -4.26 7.42 21.18
C ASP A 114 -4.67 6.70 19.89
N ALA A 115 -5.52 7.30 19.07
CA ALA A 115 -6.03 6.69 17.85
C ALA A 115 -5.70 7.50 16.60
N LEU A 116 -5.38 6.79 15.52
CA LEU A 116 -5.28 7.32 14.16
C LEU A 116 -6.53 6.89 13.39
N LEU A 117 -7.26 7.85 12.83
CA LEU A 117 -8.50 7.63 12.08
C LEU A 117 -8.24 7.75 10.58
N THR A 118 -8.79 6.83 9.80
CA THR A 118 -8.56 6.81 8.35
C THR A 118 -9.84 6.49 7.59
N HIS A 119 -9.99 7.12 6.42
CA HIS A 119 -10.86 6.65 5.37
C HIS A 119 -10.10 5.67 4.48
N VAL A 120 -10.75 4.59 4.07
CA VAL A 120 -10.10 3.47 3.39
C VAL A 120 -10.79 3.17 2.06
N GLU A 121 -10.00 3.10 1.01
CA GLU A 121 -10.42 2.59 -0.29
C GLU A 121 -9.50 1.41 -0.67
N GLY A 122 -10.08 0.27 -1.01
CA GLY A 122 -9.33 -0.95 -1.29
C GLY A 122 -9.78 -1.67 -2.55
N GLN A 123 -8.86 -2.38 -3.16
CA GLN A 123 -9.09 -3.25 -4.30
C GLN A 123 -8.63 -4.66 -3.98
N ALA A 124 -9.54 -5.63 -4.10
CA ALA A 124 -9.20 -7.03 -4.02
C ALA A 124 -8.85 -7.58 -5.41
N MET A 125 -7.80 -8.40 -5.46
CA MET A 125 -7.32 -9.08 -6.67
C MET A 125 -7.23 -10.60 -6.39
N PRO A 126 -7.77 -11.47 -7.27
CA PRO A 126 -7.67 -12.92 -7.10
C PRO A 126 -6.22 -13.40 -6.95
N ALA A 127 -5.97 -14.33 -6.03
CA ALA A 127 -4.64 -14.80 -5.67
C ALA A 127 -4.59 -16.34 -5.52
N GLY A 128 -4.38 -17.03 -6.63
CA GLY A 128 -4.02 -18.45 -6.63
C GLY A 128 -5.13 -19.46 -6.35
N SER A 129 -6.22 -19.08 -5.69
CA SER A 129 -7.41 -19.92 -5.47
C SER A 129 -8.69 -19.12 -5.64
N PRO A 130 -9.85 -19.77 -5.83
CA PRO A 130 -11.14 -19.06 -6.00
C PRO A 130 -11.57 -18.24 -4.78
N THR A 131 -11.06 -18.55 -3.60
CA THR A 131 -11.40 -17.90 -2.33
C THR A 131 -10.32 -16.95 -1.82
N ALA A 132 -9.09 -17.02 -2.40
CA ALA A 132 -7.96 -16.22 -1.95
C ALA A 132 -7.80 -14.94 -2.77
N PHE A 133 -7.51 -13.84 -2.08
CA PHE A 133 -7.31 -12.52 -2.65
C PHE A 133 -6.11 -11.82 -2.00
N THR A 134 -5.41 -11.03 -2.81
CA THR A 134 -4.55 -9.97 -2.31
C THR A 134 -5.37 -8.68 -2.30
N VAL A 135 -5.46 -8.02 -1.17
CA VAL A 135 -6.18 -6.75 -1.03
C VAL A 135 -5.15 -5.64 -0.81
N VAL A 136 -5.24 -4.60 -1.62
CA VAL A 136 -4.45 -3.38 -1.49
C VAL A 136 -5.40 -2.26 -1.07
N GLU A 137 -5.17 -1.70 0.10
CA GLU A 137 -6.03 -0.69 0.74
C GLU A 137 -5.23 0.60 0.94
N THR A 138 -5.74 1.71 0.40
CA THR A 138 -5.20 3.04 0.66
C THR A 138 -5.96 3.63 1.84
N HIS A 139 -5.23 3.89 2.91
CA HIS A 139 -5.71 4.57 4.10
C HIS A 139 -5.35 6.06 4.02
N THR A 140 -6.34 6.92 3.89
CA THR A 140 -6.17 8.37 3.98
C THR A 140 -6.47 8.81 5.41
N VAL A 141 -5.50 9.43 6.07
CA VAL A 141 -5.65 9.90 7.45
C VAL A 141 -6.64 11.05 7.49
N THR A 142 -7.74 10.88 8.22
CA THR A 142 -8.79 11.88 8.41
C THR A 142 -8.66 12.64 9.73
N GLY A 143 -7.76 12.16 10.61
CA GLY A 143 -7.47 12.76 11.92
C GLY A 143 -7.01 11.74 12.93
N GLY A 144 -7.17 12.08 14.20
CA GLY A 144 -6.81 11.19 15.30
C GLY A 144 -7.03 11.83 16.66
N THR A 145 -6.66 11.12 17.70
CA THR A 145 -6.72 11.57 19.11
C THR A 145 -5.34 11.57 19.74
N GLY A 146 -5.18 12.29 20.85
CA GLY A 146 -3.92 12.37 21.58
C GLY A 146 -2.79 12.91 20.72
N ARG A 147 -1.70 12.16 20.59
CA ARG A 147 -0.55 12.55 19.74
C ARG A 147 -0.88 12.61 18.25
N PHE A 148 -1.96 11.94 17.78
CA PHE A 148 -2.40 11.97 16.40
C PHE A 148 -3.42 13.06 16.07
N GLU A 149 -3.79 13.89 17.03
CA GLU A 149 -4.67 15.04 16.79
C GLU A 149 -4.05 15.99 15.75
N GLY A 150 -4.79 16.27 14.66
CA GLY A 150 -4.31 17.06 13.53
C GLY A 150 -3.33 16.32 12.61
N ALA A 151 -3.16 14.99 12.76
CA ALA A 151 -2.41 14.18 11.82
C ALA A 151 -3.08 14.13 10.45
N SER A 152 -2.27 13.99 9.40
CA SER A 152 -2.70 13.84 8.01
C SER A 152 -1.74 12.90 7.27
N GLY A 153 -2.00 12.62 6.00
CA GLY A 153 -1.15 11.76 5.18
C GLY A 153 -1.87 10.52 4.70
N SER A 154 -1.11 9.55 4.20
CA SER A 154 -1.67 8.30 3.73
C SER A 154 -0.67 7.15 3.80
N PHE A 155 -1.19 5.94 3.86
CA PHE A 155 -0.42 4.72 3.79
C PHE A 155 -1.21 3.62 3.09
N VAL A 156 -0.49 2.63 2.60
CA VAL A 156 -1.07 1.45 1.95
C VAL A 156 -0.95 0.26 2.88
N VAL A 157 -2.04 -0.50 2.99
CA VAL A 157 -2.05 -1.83 3.60
C VAL A 157 -2.19 -2.85 2.48
N THR A 158 -1.25 -3.79 2.41
CA THR A 158 -1.36 -4.95 1.52
C THR A 158 -1.52 -6.19 2.37
N ARG A 159 -2.66 -6.88 2.21
CA ARG A 159 -2.97 -8.07 3.02
C ARG A 159 -3.48 -9.24 2.18
N ALA A 160 -3.25 -10.44 2.68
CA ALA A 160 -3.84 -11.66 2.17
C ALA A 160 -5.19 -11.92 2.84
N VAL A 161 -6.19 -12.27 2.05
CA VAL A 161 -7.56 -12.61 2.51
C VAL A 161 -7.95 -13.92 1.85
N ASP A 162 -8.56 -14.83 2.62
CA ASP A 162 -9.16 -16.03 2.09
C ASP A 162 -10.57 -16.18 2.69
N PHE A 163 -11.60 -16.17 1.86
CA PHE A 163 -12.99 -16.35 2.32
C PHE A 163 -13.28 -17.71 2.96
N ALA A 164 -12.38 -18.69 2.76
CA ALA A 164 -12.44 -19.97 3.46
C ALA A 164 -11.79 -19.93 4.86
N ASN A 165 -11.08 -18.84 5.19
CA ASN A 165 -10.37 -18.67 6.45
C ASN A 165 -10.51 -17.20 6.91
N PRO A 166 -11.05 -16.93 8.10
CA PRO A 166 -11.24 -15.56 8.58
C PRO A 166 -9.92 -14.83 8.87
N PHE A 167 -8.81 -15.58 9.00
CA PHE A 167 -7.51 -15.01 9.35
C PHE A 167 -6.91 -14.22 8.19
N THR A 168 -6.39 -13.03 8.48
CA THR A 168 -5.70 -12.17 7.53
C THR A 168 -4.40 -11.63 8.13
N SER A 169 -3.43 -11.39 7.28
CA SER A 169 -2.18 -10.73 7.66
C SER A 169 -1.70 -9.80 6.55
N GLY A 170 -0.96 -8.77 6.92
CA GLY A 170 -0.52 -7.78 5.95
C GLY A 170 0.62 -6.88 6.42
N SER A 171 1.09 -6.06 5.48
CA SER A 171 2.10 -5.02 5.69
C SER A 171 1.51 -3.64 5.51
N ILE A 172 2.10 -2.67 6.19
CA ILE A 172 1.74 -1.25 6.15
C ILE A 172 2.94 -0.47 5.63
N GLU A 173 2.74 0.43 4.67
CA GLU A 173 3.78 1.31 4.14
C GLU A 173 3.22 2.65 3.67
N GLY A 174 3.84 3.77 4.10
CA GLY A 174 3.45 5.12 3.70
C GLY A 174 4.11 6.21 4.53
N SER A 175 3.43 7.33 4.68
CA SER A 175 3.89 8.47 5.48
C SER A 175 2.74 9.18 6.17
N ILE A 176 2.99 9.60 7.40
CA ILE A 176 2.07 10.41 8.19
C ILE A 176 2.72 11.75 8.47
N PHE A 177 1.95 12.82 8.38
CA PHE A 177 2.33 14.16 8.80
C PHE A 177 1.70 14.42 10.16
N ALA A 178 2.52 14.81 11.11
CA ALA A 178 2.04 15.20 12.43
C ALA A 178 2.41 16.65 12.74
N PRO A 179 1.57 17.37 13.49
CA PRO A 179 1.91 18.70 13.97
C PRO A 179 3.21 18.67 14.77
N SER A 180 4.07 19.68 14.57
CA SER A 180 5.34 19.82 15.28
C SER A 180 5.16 19.76 16.79
N GLY A 181 5.97 18.93 17.48
CA GLY A 181 6.01 18.82 18.93
C GLY A 181 5.07 17.78 19.56
N LYS A 182 4.39 16.94 18.77
CA LYS A 182 3.54 15.85 19.30
C LYS A 182 4.18 14.45 19.26
N PHE A 183 5.42 14.30 18.68
CA PHE A 183 6.20 13.05 18.65
C PHE A 183 7.59 13.25 19.21
#